data_0e72528fb303b6adbf3e9e91e5091d03
#
_entry.id   0e72528fb303b6adbf3e9e91e5091d03
#
_cell.length_a   1.000
_cell.length_b   1.000
_cell.length_c   1.000
_cell.angle_alpha   90.00
_cell.angle_beta   90.00
_cell.angle_gamma   90.00
#
_symmetry.space_group_name_H-M   'P 1'
#
loop_
_entity.id
_entity.type
_entity.pdbx_description
1 polymer ?
#
loop_
_entity_poly.entity_id
_entity_poly.type
_entity_poly.pdbx_seq_one_letter_code
_entity_poly.pdbx_strand_id
1 'polypeptide(L)'
;SGRYGAVAFGVNGKAYIGCGYDGNYLKDFYAFNPAANSWTQTISIGGTKRQGATSFVINGIAYVCCGQNNGEYVDDFWKFDPSTESWTQLRDISDSSDEDYDDDYTITRTNGVAFVIDGAAYLTCGESGSLRSDTWKYYPATDLWENVAKFKGTARTATASFSSGEKGFVVSGKSGTTQFDDIWELHPNEYDDDEY
;
A
#
# COMPACT_ATOMS: atom_id res chain seq x y z
N SER A 1 -17.98 -5.35 -11.86
CA SER A 1 -18.92 -5.45 -10.75
C SER A 1 -18.62 -4.39 -9.70
N GLY A 2 -19.65 -3.97 -8.94
CA GLY A 2 -19.48 -3.13 -7.75
C GLY A 2 -18.64 -3.89 -6.74
N ARG A 3 -17.66 -3.21 -6.09
CA ARG A 3 -16.73 -3.83 -5.14
C ARG A 3 -16.28 -2.84 -4.06
N TYR A 4 -15.83 -3.32 -2.94
CA TYR A 4 -15.19 -2.52 -1.90
C TYR A 4 -13.81 -3.07 -1.57
N GLY A 5 -12.97 -2.28 -0.86
CA GLY A 5 -11.60 -2.67 -0.54
C GLY A 5 -10.70 -2.86 -1.77
N ALA A 6 -11.05 -2.24 -2.90
CA ALA A 6 -10.22 -2.21 -4.10
C ALA A 6 -9.04 -1.24 -3.93
N VAL A 7 -7.98 -1.45 -4.69
CA VAL A 7 -6.89 -0.48 -4.88
C VAL A 7 -7.10 0.34 -6.13
N ALA A 8 -6.57 1.56 -6.14
CA ALA A 8 -6.56 2.41 -7.32
C ALA A 8 -5.25 3.19 -7.40
N PHE A 9 -4.74 3.38 -8.62
CA PHE A 9 -3.58 4.20 -8.88
C PHE A 9 -3.66 4.87 -10.26
N GLY A 10 -2.98 6.00 -10.40
CA GLY A 10 -2.85 6.72 -11.67
C GLY A 10 -1.42 6.58 -12.21
N VAL A 11 -1.27 6.13 -13.45
CA VAL A 11 0.03 6.02 -14.09
C VAL A 11 -0.11 6.14 -15.61
N ASN A 12 0.84 6.78 -16.27
CA ASN A 12 0.87 6.96 -17.73
C ASN A 12 -0.46 7.51 -18.31
N GLY A 13 -1.07 8.50 -17.62
CA GLY A 13 -2.29 9.17 -18.07
C GLY A 13 -3.57 8.31 -18.00
N LYS A 14 -3.52 7.13 -17.42
CA LYS A 14 -4.66 6.25 -17.15
C LYS A 14 -4.86 6.09 -15.64
N ALA A 15 -6.10 5.82 -15.22
CA ALA A 15 -6.40 5.35 -13.87
C ALA A 15 -6.65 3.83 -13.90
N TYR A 16 -6.12 3.13 -12.91
CA TYR A 16 -6.31 1.69 -12.76
C TYR A 16 -7.03 1.41 -11.45
N ILE A 17 -7.95 0.43 -11.48
CA ILE A 17 -8.62 -0.09 -10.29
C ILE A 17 -8.62 -1.61 -10.33
N GLY A 18 -8.35 -2.25 -9.20
CA GLY A 18 -8.33 -3.71 -9.14
C GLY A 18 -8.43 -4.26 -7.74
N CYS A 19 -8.37 -5.59 -7.64
CA CYS A 19 -8.59 -6.29 -6.38
C CYS A 19 -9.96 -5.97 -5.76
N GLY A 20 -10.08 -6.14 -4.44
CA GLY A 20 -11.32 -5.85 -3.71
C GLY A 20 -12.21 -7.08 -3.56
N TYR A 21 -13.46 -6.83 -3.14
CA TYR A 21 -14.44 -7.87 -2.81
C TYR A 21 -15.83 -7.50 -3.34
N ASP A 22 -16.47 -8.43 -4.03
CA ASP A 22 -17.84 -8.31 -4.59
C ASP A 22 -18.78 -9.45 -4.16
N GLY A 23 -18.44 -10.16 -3.10
CA GLY A 23 -18.94 -11.48 -2.70
C GLY A 23 -17.85 -12.55 -2.88
N ASN A 24 -16.82 -12.24 -3.68
CA ASN A 24 -15.60 -13.02 -3.83
C ASN A 24 -14.40 -12.09 -3.76
N TYR A 25 -13.26 -12.58 -3.28
CA TYR A 25 -12.01 -11.84 -3.40
C TYR A 25 -11.57 -11.78 -4.85
N LEU A 26 -11.08 -10.63 -5.28
CA LEU A 26 -10.76 -10.32 -6.67
C LEU A 26 -9.27 -10.05 -6.86
N LYS A 27 -8.79 -10.25 -8.10
CA LYS A 27 -7.44 -9.89 -8.53
C LYS A 27 -7.41 -9.29 -9.95
N ASP A 28 -8.59 -9.09 -10.54
CA ASP A 28 -8.75 -8.43 -11.84
C ASP A 28 -8.43 -6.94 -11.73
N PHE A 29 -7.97 -6.38 -12.85
CA PHE A 29 -7.71 -4.95 -12.98
C PHE A 29 -8.42 -4.38 -14.22
N TYR A 30 -8.80 -3.11 -14.09
CA TYR A 30 -9.41 -2.31 -15.16
C TYR A 30 -8.67 -1.00 -15.28
N ALA A 31 -8.44 -0.56 -16.52
CA ALA A 31 -7.88 0.74 -16.84
C ALA A 31 -8.99 1.68 -17.35
N PHE A 32 -9.03 2.89 -16.83
CA PHE A 32 -9.84 3.98 -17.35
C PHE A 32 -8.97 4.87 -18.25
N ASN A 33 -9.42 5.04 -19.48
CA ASN A 33 -8.82 6.00 -20.41
C ASN A 33 -9.67 7.29 -20.39
N PRO A 34 -9.19 8.39 -19.83
CA PRO A 34 -9.96 9.64 -19.75
C PRO A 34 -10.23 10.26 -21.13
N ALA A 35 -9.32 10.09 -22.11
CA ALA A 35 -9.50 10.63 -23.44
C ALA A 35 -10.62 9.91 -24.22
N ALA A 36 -10.78 8.60 -24.01
CA ALA A 36 -11.83 7.79 -24.63
C ALA A 36 -13.07 7.66 -23.74
N ASN A 37 -13.03 8.16 -22.50
CA ASN A 37 -14.07 7.99 -21.48
C ASN A 37 -14.56 6.54 -21.36
N SER A 38 -13.62 5.59 -21.31
CA SER A 38 -13.92 4.16 -21.35
C SER A 38 -13.06 3.35 -20.40
N TRP A 39 -13.63 2.24 -19.91
CA TRP A 39 -12.97 1.24 -19.12
C TRP A 39 -12.61 0.02 -19.97
N THR A 40 -11.42 -0.51 -19.78
CA THR A 40 -10.96 -1.75 -20.41
C THR A 40 -10.39 -2.66 -19.34
N GLN A 41 -10.77 -3.93 -19.36
CA GLN A 41 -10.12 -4.91 -18.49
C GLN A 41 -8.68 -5.13 -18.97
N THR A 42 -7.75 -5.11 -18.00
CA THR A 42 -6.33 -5.35 -18.25
C THR A 42 -5.87 -6.67 -17.64
N ILE A 43 -4.58 -6.96 -17.71
CA ILE A 43 -4.01 -8.14 -17.08
C ILE A 43 -4.23 -8.09 -15.56
N SER A 44 -4.67 -9.21 -15.01
CA SER A 44 -4.83 -9.36 -13.55
C SER A 44 -3.46 -9.38 -12.85
N ILE A 45 -3.40 -8.89 -11.60
CA ILE A 45 -2.24 -9.10 -10.76
C ILE A 45 -1.99 -10.61 -10.59
N GLY A 46 -0.75 -11.02 -10.49
CA GLY A 46 -0.39 -12.39 -10.11
C GLY A 46 -0.79 -12.71 -8.66
N GLY A 47 -0.38 -13.87 -8.17
CA GLY A 47 -0.55 -14.24 -6.77
C GLY A 47 -2.00 -14.30 -6.27
N THR A 48 -2.17 -13.94 -5.01
CA THR A 48 -3.41 -14.13 -4.25
C THR A 48 -4.45 -13.04 -4.54
N LYS A 49 -5.72 -13.44 -4.68
CA LYS A 49 -6.88 -12.53 -4.68
C LYS A 49 -6.97 -11.83 -3.33
N ARG A 50 -7.36 -10.53 -3.31
CA ARG A 50 -7.32 -9.76 -2.06
C ARG A 50 -8.27 -8.57 -2.03
N GLN A 51 -8.60 -8.13 -0.81
CA GLN A 51 -9.20 -6.83 -0.53
C GLN A 51 -8.35 -6.06 0.48
N GLY A 52 -8.52 -4.74 0.56
CA GLY A 52 -7.83 -3.89 1.53
C GLY A 52 -6.31 -3.83 1.30
N ALA A 53 -5.86 -4.10 0.08
CA ALA A 53 -4.46 -3.93 -0.31
C ALA A 53 -4.08 -2.45 -0.35
N THR A 54 -2.77 -2.18 -0.37
CA THR A 54 -2.19 -0.85 -0.52
C THR A 54 -1.51 -0.73 -1.87
N SER A 55 -1.65 0.44 -2.51
CA SER A 55 -0.96 0.76 -3.75
C SER A 55 -0.24 2.10 -3.69
N PHE A 56 0.85 2.23 -4.43
CA PHE A 56 1.60 3.46 -4.59
C PHE A 56 2.31 3.48 -5.96
N VAL A 57 2.76 4.66 -6.39
CA VAL A 57 3.44 4.82 -7.68
C VAL A 57 4.78 5.51 -7.46
N ILE A 58 5.88 4.88 -7.93
CA ILE A 58 7.22 5.45 -7.90
C ILE A 58 7.77 5.47 -9.33
N ASN A 59 8.18 6.65 -9.80
CA ASN A 59 8.83 6.81 -11.12
C ASN A 59 8.04 6.16 -12.28
N GLY A 60 6.71 6.25 -12.26
CA GLY A 60 5.86 5.72 -13.32
C GLY A 60 5.62 4.21 -13.27
N ILE A 61 6.06 3.53 -12.24
CA ILE A 61 5.77 2.13 -11.93
C ILE A 61 4.78 2.09 -10.76
N ALA A 62 3.71 1.32 -10.89
CA ALA A 62 2.77 1.11 -9.80
C ALA A 62 3.13 -0.15 -9.00
N TYR A 63 2.88 -0.10 -7.71
CA TYR A 63 3.15 -1.17 -6.77
C TYR A 63 1.88 -1.53 -6.00
N VAL A 64 1.69 -2.82 -5.71
CA VAL A 64 0.57 -3.34 -4.92
C VAL A 64 1.09 -4.39 -3.94
N CYS A 65 0.80 -4.18 -2.66
CA CYS A 65 1.17 -5.10 -1.58
C CYS A 65 0.03 -5.24 -0.56
N CYS A 66 0.19 -6.12 0.39
CA CYS A 66 -0.72 -6.25 1.51
C CYS A 66 -2.15 -6.69 1.12
N GLY A 67 -3.09 -6.47 2.04
CA GLY A 67 -4.48 -6.90 1.90
C GLY A 67 -4.73 -8.25 2.58
N GLN A 68 -5.94 -8.76 2.42
CA GLN A 68 -6.33 -10.05 2.99
C GLN A 68 -7.19 -10.86 2.03
N ASN A 69 -7.13 -12.18 2.20
CA ASN A 69 -7.97 -13.18 1.54
C ASN A 69 -8.46 -14.19 2.57
N ASN A 70 -9.78 -14.28 2.80
CA ASN A 70 -10.38 -15.19 3.79
C ASN A 70 -9.78 -15.11 5.21
N GLY A 71 -9.39 -13.89 5.63
CA GLY A 71 -8.80 -13.65 6.95
C GLY A 71 -7.28 -13.79 7.01
N GLU A 72 -6.64 -14.34 5.99
CA GLU A 72 -5.19 -14.45 5.89
C GLU A 72 -4.61 -13.18 5.27
N TYR A 73 -3.57 -12.63 5.88
CA TYR A 73 -2.86 -11.48 5.33
C TYR A 73 -1.97 -11.92 4.17
N VAL A 74 -2.01 -11.13 3.10
CA VAL A 74 -1.28 -11.43 1.87
C VAL A 74 0.11 -10.83 1.93
N ASP A 75 1.13 -11.62 1.67
CA ASP A 75 2.54 -11.29 1.76
C ASP A 75 3.20 -11.03 0.41
N ASP A 76 2.60 -11.45 -0.70
CA ASP A 76 3.16 -11.21 -2.02
C ASP A 76 3.12 -9.70 -2.39
N PHE A 77 4.17 -9.24 -3.05
CA PHE A 77 4.37 -7.87 -3.46
C PHE A 77 4.61 -7.81 -4.98
N TRP A 78 3.96 -6.85 -5.64
CA TRP A 78 3.92 -6.78 -7.10
C TRP A 78 4.18 -5.38 -7.61
N LYS A 79 4.92 -5.26 -8.72
CA LYS A 79 5.01 -4.03 -9.51
C LYS A 79 4.35 -4.20 -10.88
N PHE A 80 3.71 -3.12 -11.34
CA PHE A 80 3.09 -3.01 -12.66
C PHE A 80 3.83 -2.00 -13.51
N ASP A 81 4.31 -2.45 -14.66
CA ASP A 81 4.92 -1.57 -15.67
C ASP A 81 3.86 -1.25 -16.73
N PRO A 82 3.39 0.03 -16.83
CA PRO A 82 2.38 0.43 -17.80
C PRO A 82 2.89 0.45 -19.24
N SER A 83 4.20 0.40 -19.49
CA SER A 83 4.77 0.38 -20.84
C SER A 83 4.68 -0.99 -21.48
N THR A 84 4.77 -2.04 -20.69
CA THR A 84 4.64 -3.45 -21.09
C THR A 84 3.29 -4.06 -20.71
N GLU A 85 2.49 -3.32 -19.93
CA GLU A 85 1.23 -3.78 -19.34
C GLU A 85 1.39 -5.12 -18.59
N SER A 86 2.49 -5.29 -17.83
CA SER A 86 2.83 -6.54 -17.15
C SER A 86 3.06 -6.36 -15.66
N TRP A 87 2.74 -7.40 -14.89
CA TRP A 87 3.05 -7.52 -13.46
C TRP A 87 4.31 -8.35 -13.25
N THR A 88 5.16 -7.92 -12.34
CA THR A 88 6.33 -8.66 -11.87
C THR A 88 6.24 -8.81 -10.36
N GLN A 89 6.40 -10.03 -9.85
CA GLN A 89 6.52 -10.27 -8.42
C GLN A 89 7.87 -9.77 -7.91
N LEU A 90 7.82 -9.14 -6.76
CA LEU A 90 8.96 -8.67 -5.98
C LEU A 90 9.18 -9.62 -4.79
N ARG A 91 10.08 -9.27 -3.88
CA ARG A 91 10.29 -10.04 -2.64
C ARG A 91 9.03 -10.01 -1.79
N ASP A 92 8.73 -11.11 -1.13
CA ASP A 92 7.62 -11.19 -0.19
C ASP A 92 7.86 -10.26 1.00
N ILE A 93 6.77 -9.75 1.58
CA ILE A 93 6.78 -8.78 2.67
C ILE A 93 6.43 -9.43 4.02
N SER A 94 6.76 -10.70 4.19
CA SER A 94 6.62 -11.45 5.42
C SER A 94 7.96 -12.06 5.82
N ASP A 95 8.05 -12.46 7.08
CA ASP A 95 9.14 -13.23 7.65
C ASP A 95 9.04 -14.70 7.19
N SER A 96 9.28 -14.95 5.91
CA SER A 96 9.13 -16.28 5.30
C SER A 96 10.41 -16.83 4.66
N SER A 97 11.51 -16.08 4.70
CA SER A 97 12.79 -16.43 4.11
C SER A 97 13.84 -16.68 5.21
N ASP A 98 14.83 -17.51 4.91
CA ASP A 98 16.01 -17.73 5.77
C ASP A 98 17.07 -16.62 5.60
N GLU A 99 16.75 -15.52 4.95
CA GLU A 99 17.64 -14.39 4.71
C GLU A 99 17.61 -13.40 5.88
N ASP A 100 18.74 -13.12 6.50
CA ASP A 100 18.86 -12.26 7.71
C ASP A 100 18.22 -10.87 7.57
N TYR A 101 18.07 -10.36 6.35
CA TYR A 101 17.55 -8.99 6.11
C TYR A 101 16.02 -8.90 6.15
N ASP A 102 15.28 -10.01 6.09
CA ASP A 102 13.81 -10.02 6.09
C ASP A 102 13.19 -10.70 7.32
N ASP A 103 14.00 -11.20 8.23
CA ASP A 103 13.57 -11.88 9.47
C ASP A 103 12.65 -10.99 10.33
N ASP A 104 12.80 -9.69 10.24
CA ASP A 104 12.03 -8.69 11.00
C ASP A 104 10.87 -8.07 10.19
N TYR A 105 10.58 -8.51 8.95
CA TYR A 105 9.52 -7.94 8.14
C TYR A 105 8.15 -8.30 8.70
N THR A 106 7.46 -7.31 9.27
CA THR A 106 6.08 -7.42 9.76
C THR A 106 5.16 -6.47 8.99
N ILE A 107 5.37 -6.36 7.66
CA ILE A 107 4.74 -5.38 6.78
C ILE A 107 3.29 -5.76 6.48
N THR A 108 2.96 -7.07 6.47
CA THR A 108 1.65 -7.58 6.10
C THR A 108 0.53 -6.96 6.91
N ARG A 109 -0.46 -6.37 6.21
CA ARG A 109 -1.61 -5.70 6.82
C ARG A 109 -2.75 -5.56 5.83
N THR A 110 -3.93 -5.18 6.29
CA THR A 110 -5.04 -4.74 5.46
C THR A 110 -5.38 -3.28 5.77
N ASN A 111 -5.91 -2.55 4.78
CA ASN A 111 -6.30 -1.15 4.89
C ASN A 111 -5.18 -0.21 5.41
N GLY A 112 -3.93 -0.55 5.13
CA GLY A 112 -2.80 0.36 5.27
C GLY A 112 -2.83 1.44 4.19
N VAL A 113 -2.11 2.53 4.42
CA VAL A 113 -1.96 3.62 3.44
C VAL A 113 -0.49 3.84 3.11
N ALA A 114 -0.23 4.30 1.89
CA ALA A 114 1.12 4.63 1.47
C ALA A 114 1.16 5.99 0.76
N PHE A 115 2.29 6.67 0.90
CA PHE A 115 2.63 7.89 0.18
C PHE A 115 4.09 7.82 -0.27
N VAL A 116 4.45 8.61 -1.27
CA VAL A 116 5.79 8.59 -1.88
C VAL A 116 6.48 9.92 -1.67
N ILE A 117 7.71 9.87 -1.14
CA ILE A 117 8.59 11.02 -0.93
C ILE A 117 9.97 10.65 -1.46
N ASP A 118 10.59 11.50 -2.28
CA ASP A 118 11.96 11.35 -2.80
C ASP A 118 12.24 9.97 -3.41
N GLY A 119 11.24 9.42 -4.13
CA GLY A 119 11.39 8.15 -4.83
C GLY A 119 11.35 6.90 -3.94
N ALA A 120 11.00 7.04 -2.67
CA ALA A 120 10.71 5.93 -1.75
C ALA A 120 9.23 5.95 -1.33
N ALA A 121 8.62 4.79 -1.11
CA ALA A 121 7.28 4.71 -0.54
C ALA A 121 7.33 4.50 0.97
N TYR A 122 6.38 5.10 1.66
CA TYR A 122 6.18 4.95 3.10
C TYR A 122 4.80 4.35 3.34
N LEU A 123 4.76 3.16 3.95
CA LEU A 123 3.55 2.40 4.28
C LEU A 123 3.31 2.47 5.79
N THR A 124 2.12 2.88 6.22
CA THR A 124 1.78 2.97 7.64
C THR A 124 0.30 2.68 7.89
N CYS A 125 -0.10 2.64 9.14
CA CYS A 125 -1.47 2.39 9.57
C CYS A 125 -2.02 1.02 9.10
N GLY A 126 -3.34 0.84 9.14
CA GLY A 126 -3.98 -0.44 8.80
C GLY A 126 -4.02 -1.39 10.00
N GLU A 127 -4.24 -2.67 9.71
CA GLU A 127 -4.37 -3.70 10.76
C GLU A 127 -3.74 -5.03 10.33
N SER A 128 -3.15 -5.72 11.30
CA SER A 128 -2.66 -7.10 11.21
C SER A 128 -2.85 -7.76 12.58
N GLY A 129 -4.03 -8.35 12.82
CA GLY A 129 -4.46 -8.80 14.16
C GLY A 129 -4.78 -7.66 15.11
N SER A 130 -4.04 -6.54 15.03
CA SER A 130 -4.26 -5.29 15.76
C SER A 130 -4.02 -4.10 14.84
N LEU A 131 -4.47 -2.91 15.27
CA LEU A 131 -4.16 -1.67 14.55
C LEU A 131 -2.66 -1.37 14.60
N ARG A 132 -2.12 -0.89 13.48
CA ARG A 132 -0.70 -0.66 13.29
C ARG A 132 -0.37 0.83 13.31
N SER A 133 0.82 1.16 13.84
CA SER A 133 1.41 2.50 13.79
C SER A 133 2.86 2.47 13.28
N ASP A 134 3.44 1.29 13.09
CA ASP A 134 4.74 1.15 12.45
C ASP A 134 4.71 1.69 11.02
N THR A 135 5.83 2.27 10.60
CA THR A 135 6.01 2.80 9.24
C THR A 135 7.17 2.09 8.58
N TRP A 136 6.93 1.63 7.37
CA TRP A 136 7.91 0.92 6.55
C TRP A 136 8.24 1.73 5.31
N LYS A 137 9.52 1.94 5.07
CA LYS A 137 10.06 2.63 3.89
C LYS A 137 10.54 1.61 2.88
N TYR A 138 10.06 1.71 1.64
CA TYR A 138 10.45 0.86 0.52
C TYR A 138 11.45 1.54 -0.40
N TYR A 139 12.53 0.84 -0.72
CA TYR A 139 13.57 1.26 -1.64
C TYR A 139 13.48 0.47 -2.95
N PRO A 140 12.97 1.06 -4.05
CA PRO A 140 12.74 0.32 -5.30
C PRO A 140 14.03 -0.13 -6.01
N ALA A 141 15.18 0.50 -5.70
CA ALA A 141 16.47 0.14 -6.29
C ALA A 141 17.03 -1.21 -5.78
N THR A 142 16.73 -1.55 -4.53
CA THR A 142 17.21 -2.76 -3.86
C THR A 142 16.14 -3.80 -3.60
N ASP A 143 14.86 -3.42 -3.77
CA ASP A 143 13.70 -4.23 -3.41
C ASP A 143 13.70 -4.60 -1.92
N LEU A 144 14.08 -3.63 -1.06
CA LEU A 144 14.17 -3.81 0.39
C LEU A 144 13.25 -2.83 1.12
N TRP A 145 12.82 -3.24 2.30
CA TRP A 145 12.06 -2.43 3.23
C TRP A 145 12.86 -2.14 4.49
N GLU A 146 12.63 -0.99 5.10
CA GLU A 146 13.23 -0.56 6.34
C GLU A 146 12.13 -0.07 7.29
N ASN A 147 12.15 -0.53 8.53
CA ASN A 147 11.29 0.02 9.58
C ASN A 147 11.85 1.38 9.99
N VAL A 148 11.02 2.42 9.89
CA VAL A 148 11.39 3.80 10.20
C VAL A 148 10.53 4.34 11.34
N ALA A 149 10.63 5.65 11.64
CA ALA A 149 9.86 6.29 12.69
C ALA A 149 8.37 5.98 12.61
N LYS A 150 7.76 5.62 13.75
CA LYS A 150 6.34 5.27 13.84
C LYS A 150 5.44 6.46 13.53
N PHE A 151 4.25 6.17 13.04
CA PHE A 151 3.16 7.14 12.99
C PHE A 151 2.83 7.63 14.40
N LYS A 152 2.97 8.93 14.64
CA LYS A 152 2.83 9.55 15.97
C LYS A 152 1.37 9.66 16.46
N GLY A 153 0.40 9.51 15.56
CA GLY A 153 -1.03 9.48 15.92
C GLY A 153 -1.46 8.13 16.50
N THR A 154 -2.68 8.06 16.97
CA THR A 154 -3.28 6.80 17.42
C THR A 154 -3.31 5.78 16.26
N ALA A 155 -2.88 4.54 16.54
CA ALA A 155 -2.93 3.44 15.56
C ALA A 155 -4.36 3.30 15.00
N ARG A 156 -4.49 3.23 13.68
CA ARG A 156 -5.77 3.40 12.99
C ARG A 156 -5.84 2.68 11.66
N THR A 157 -7.05 2.50 11.19
CA THR A 157 -7.40 1.95 9.86
C THR A 157 -8.39 2.86 9.14
N ALA A 158 -8.71 2.56 7.88
CA ALA A 158 -9.62 3.34 7.04
C ALA A 158 -9.21 4.82 6.91
N THR A 159 -7.91 5.05 6.82
CA THR A 159 -7.30 6.37 6.60
C THR A 159 -7.17 6.67 5.12
N ALA A 160 -6.94 7.94 4.80
CA ALA A 160 -6.41 8.38 3.51
C ALA A 160 -4.97 8.89 3.68
N SER A 161 -4.19 8.90 2.61
CA SER A 161 -2.84 9.45 2.60
C SER A 161 -2.53 10.16 1.29
N PHE A 162 -1.64 11.12 1.36
CA PHE A 162 -1.06 11.78 0.19
C PHE A 162 0.33 12.34 0.54
N SER A 163 1.09 12.73 -0.46
CA SER A 163 2.35 13.44 -0.29
C SER A 163 2.29 14.83 -0.93
N SER A 164 3.02 15.78 -0.36
CA SER A 164 3.21 17.12 -0.90
C SER A 164 4.63 17.61 -0.61
N GLY A 165 5.44 17.75 -1.65
CA GLY A 165 6.86 18.01 -1.50
C GLY A 165 7.57 16.87 -0.78
N GLU A 166 8.33 17.20 0.26
CA GLU A 166 9.12 16.27 1.07
C GLU A 166 8.33 15.68 2.26
N LYS A 167 7.00 15.85 2.28
CA LYS A 167 6.14 15.51 3.40
C LYS A 167 5.08 14.49 3.01
N GLY A 168 4.79 13.57 3.92
CA GLY A 168 3.67 12.64 3.83
C GLY A 168 2.56 13.03 4.81
N PHE A 169 1.33 12.76 4.43
CA PHE A 169 0.16 13.08 5.25
C PHE A 169 -0.72 11.85 5.42
N VAL A 170 -1.18 11.64 6.67
CA VAL A 170 -2.21 10.67 7.03
C VAL A 170 -3.41 11.43 7.54
N VAL A 171 -4.57 11.15 6.97
CA VAL A 171 -5.80 11.92 7.19
C VAL A 171 -6.91 11.01 7.69
N SER A 172 -7.60 11.47 8.73
CA SER A 172 -8.80 10.81 9.25
C SER A 172 -8.56 9.36 9.70
N GLY A 173 -9.58 8.51 9.60
CA GLY A 173 -9.51 7.10 9.96
C GLY A 173 -10.25 6.77 11.25
N LYS A 174 -10.08 5.55 11.74
CA LYS A 174 -10.73 5.09 12.96
C LYS A 174 -9.87 4.13 13.77
N SER A 175 -10.11 4.13 15.10
CA SER A 175 -9.59 3.14 16.05
C SER A 175 -10.77 2.59 16.86
N GLY A 176 -11.15 1.34 16.61
CA GLY A 176 -12.39 0.78 17.15
C GLY A 176 -13.62 1.60 16.73
N THR A 177 -14.33 2.16 17.69
CA THR A 177 -15.49 3.03 17.46
C THR A 177 -15.17 4.52 17.34
N THR A 178 -13.94 4.93 17.68
CA THR A 178 -13.48 6.31 17.60
C THR A 178 -13.12 6.65 16.15
N GLN A 179 -13.71 7.72 15.64
CA GLN A 179 -13.38 8.30 14.33
C GLN A 179 -12.53 9.54 14.54
N PHE A 180 -11.59 9.77 13.61
CA PHE A 180 -10.66 10.89 13.65
C PHE A 180 -10.97 11.85 12.50
N ASP A 181 -10.87 13.15 12.76
CA ASP A 181 -11.00 14.26 11.81
C ASP A 181 -9.68 15.06 11.71
N ASP A 182 -8.60 14.47 12.22
CA ASP A 182 -7.25 15.03 12.25
C ASP A 182 -6.48 14.80 10.93
N ILE A 183 -5.39 15.54 10.79
CA ILE A 183 -4.36 15.35 9.77
C ILE A 183 -3.01 15.32 10.45
N TRP A 184 -2.21 14.33 10.09
CA TRP A 184 -0.86 14.14 10.61
C TRP A 184 0.14 14.27 9.47
N GLU A 185 1.20 15.04 9.74
CA GLU A 185 2.32 15.21 8.84
C GLU A 185 3.46 14.27 9.28
N LEU A 186 4.03 13.54 8.34
CA LEU A 186 5.20 12.69 8.56
C LEU A 186 6.42 13.34 7.91
N HIS A 187 7.48 13.49 8.70
CA HIS A 187 8.78 13.96 8.30
C HIS A 187 9.76 12.79 8.30
N PRO A 188 10.00 12.14 7.15
CA PRO A 188 10.76 10.89 7.12
C PRO A 188 12.24 11.02 7.46
N ASN A 189 12.76 12.25 7.47
CA ASN A 189 14.17 12.54 7.76
C ASN A 189 14.39 13.13 9.18
N GLU A 190 13.34 13.28 9.98
CA GLU A 190 13.46 13.69 11.37
C GLU A 190 13.65 12.43 12.23
N TYR A 191 14.81 12.28 12.83
CA TYR A 191 15.06 11.28 13.87
C TYR A 191 14.28 11.67 15.12
N ASP A 192 13.55 10.73 15.72
CA ASP A 192 12.99 10.93 17.05
C ASP A 192 14.17 10.91 18.06
N ASP A 193 14.53 12.06 18.59
CA ASP A 193 15.52 12.21 19.68
C ASP A 193 15.00 11.64 21.03
N ASP A 194 13.80 11.06 21.06
CA ASP A 194 13.11 10.60 22.27
C ASP A 194 13.35 9.12 22.64
N GLU A 195 14.26 8.40 21.99
CA GLU A 195 14.69 7.05 22.40
C GLU A 195 15.99 7.08 23.21
N TYR A 196 15.93 7.65 24.44
CA TYR A 196 16.90 7.40 25.50
C TYR A 196 16.20 7.04 26.81
#